data_58ef7aa992482a8ece1309bd93c925e7
#
_entry.id   58ef7aa992482a8ece1309bd93c925e7
#
_cell.length_a   1.000
_cell.length_b   1.000
_cell.length_c   1.000
_cell.angle_alpha   90.00
_cell.angle_beta   90.00
_cell.angle_gamma   90.00
#
_symmetry.space_group_name_H-M   'P 1'
#
loop_
_entity.id
_entity.type
_entity.pdbx_description
1 polymer ?
#
loop_
_entity_poly.entity_id
_entity_poly.type
_entity_poly.pdbx_seq_one_letter_code
_entity_poly.pdbx_strand_id
1 'polypeptide(L)'
;MKLLIADDEILTRNGLVTSIDWKSLGIDQVFEASDGMEAYNTACTSKPDIILSDIRMPRLSGIEFAEKIKEILPDTSLIFMSGYSDKEYLKAAIRLKAITYVEKPLDLQEVKDSVQEAINEHQTRLQTRSSMKLQSKETSSRLAQLLTRPYNEKQEEIDELTDKLSI
;
A
#
# COMPACT_ATOMS: atom_id res chain seq x y z
N MET A 1 -8.38 9.54 0.57
CA MET A 1 -7.46 8.48 1.03
C MET A 1 -7.03 8.72 2.46
N LYS A 2 -6.46 7.71 3.14
CA LYS A 2 -6.00 7.78 4.54
C LYS A 2 -4.47 7.67 4.59
N LEU A 3 -3.83 8.56 5.32
CA LEU A 3 -2.38 8.58 5.56
C LEU A 3 -2.11 8.34 7.05
N LEU A 4 -1.15 7.49 7.37
CA LEU A 4 -0.57 7.36 8.70
C LEU A 4 0.85 7.91 8.67
N ILE A 5 1.16 8.84 9.57
CA ILE A 5 2.50 9.40 9.80
C ILE A 5 3.01 8.86 11.14
N ALA A 6 4.12 8.12 11.10
CA ALA A 6 4.74 7.52 12.28
C ALA A 6 6.17 8.05 12.42
N ASP A 7 6.44 8.78 13.49
CA ASP A 7 7.75 9.37 13.80
C ASP A 7 7.80 9.65 15.30
N ASP A 8 8.88 9.32 15.99
CA ASP A 8 8.99 9.55 17.43
C ASP A 8 9.31 11.01 17.77
N GLU A 9 9.83 11.77 16.79
CA GLU A 9 10.08 13.21 16.94
C GLU A 9 8.80 14.01 16.77
N ILE A 10 8.29 14.57 17.85
CA ILE A 10 7.04 15.36 17.84
C ILE A 10 7.11 16.57 16.90
N LEU A 11 8.28 17.21 16.77
CA LEU A 11 8.44 18.38 15.89
C LEU A 11 8.37 17.99 14.43
N THR A 12 9.01 16.90 14.04
CA THR A 12 8.97 16.34 12.68
C THR A 12 7.53 15.95 12.32
N ARG A 13 6.85 15.20 13.19
CA ARG A 13 5.48 14.76 12.98
C ARG A 13 4.51 15.94 12.86
N ASN A 14 4.53 16.89 13.82
CA ASN A 14 3.67 18.07 13.76
C ASN A 14 3.99 18.95 12.53
N GLY A 15 5.26 19.09 12.17
CA GLY A 15 5.68 19.81 10.97
C GLY A 15 5.07 19.22 9.71
N LEU A 16 5.11 17.92 9.53
CA LEU A 16 4.51 17.23 8.40
C LEU A 16 2.99 17.41 8.35
N VAL A 17 2.31 17.24 9.49
CA VAL A 17 0.85 17.36 9.57
C VAL A 17 0.37 18.76 9.26
N THR A 18 1.07 19.79 9.75
CA THR A 18 0.61 21.18 9.65
C THR A 18 1.09 21.93 8.42
N SER A 19 2.28 21.57 7.88
CA SER A 19 2.89 22.29 6.77
C SER A 19 2.48 21.82 5.39
N ILE A 20 1.82 20.67 5.30
CA ILE A 20 1.36 20.09 4.03
C ILE A 20 -0.15 20.13 3.96
N ASP A 21 -0.71 20.68 2.88
CA ASP A 21 -2.13 20.57 2.57
C ASP A 21 -2.46 19.18 2.00
N TRP A 22 -2.65 18.24 2.90
CA TRP A 22 -2.94 16.85 2.57
C TRP A 22 -4.22 16.67 1.76
N LYS A 23 -5.22 17.55 1.96
CA LYS A 23 -6.48 17.50 1.22
C LYS A 23 -6.28 17.82 -0.26
N SER A 24 -5.38 18.75 -0.58
CA SER A 24 -5.06 19.07 -1.97
C SER A 24 -4.41 17.90 -2.71
N LEU A 25 -3.76 16.99 -1.99
CA LEU A 25 -3.17 15.75 -2.52
C LEU A 25 -4.16 14.58 -2.57
N GLY A 26 -5.42 14.77 -2.13
CA GLY A 26 -6.42 13.70 -2.09
C GLY A 26 -6.37 12.82 -0.83
N ILE A 27 -5.70 13.28 0.23
CA ILE A 27 -5.70 12.64 1.55
C ILE A 27 -6.80 13.27 2.40
N ASP A 28 -7.82 12.49 2.74
CA ASP A 28 -8.98 12.97 3.50
C ASP A 28 -8.75 12.92 5.02
N GLN A 29 -7.93 11.96 5.46
CA GLN A 29 -7.66 11.71 6.88
C GLN A 29 -6.17 11.44 7.09
N VAL A 30 -5.59 12.13 8.08
CA VAL A 30 -4.22 11.92 8.53
C VAL A 30 -4.27 11.40 9.95
N PHE A 31 -3.59 10.28 10.19
CA PHE A 31 -3.38 9.69 11.51
C PHE A 31 -1.93 9.85 11.91
N GLU A 32 -1.68 9.92 13.20
CA GLU A 32 -0.35 10.07 13.77
C GLU A 32 -0.02 8.92 14.72
N ALA A 33 1.26 8.59 14.81
CA ALA A 33 1.79 7.67 15.80
C ALA A 33 3.19 8.12 16.22
N SER A 34 3.48 8.01 17.52
CA SER A 34 4.73 8.44 18.13
C SER A 34 5.76 7.31 18.28
N ASP A 35 5.42 6.10 17.89
CA ASP A 35 6.29 4.92 17.88
C ASP A 35 5.70 3.78 17.06
N GLY A 36 6.49 2.73 16.84
CA GLY A 36 6.09 1.63 15.98
C GLY A 36 4.93 0.80 16.51
N MET A 37 4.75 0.70 17.82
CA MET A 37 3.63 -0.07 18.40
C MET A 37 2.31 0.71 18.28
N GLU A 38 2.34 2.03 18.52
CA GLU A 38 1.20 2.90 18.29
C GLU A 38 0.84 2.94 16.79
N ALA A 39 1.86 3.01 15.91
CA ALA A 39 1.68 2.92 14.48
C ALA A 39 0.98 1.63 14.05
N TYR A 40 1.40 0.49 14.62
CA TYR A 40 0.78 -0.80 14.34
C TYR A 40 -0.70 -0.83 14.76
N ASN A 41 -1.01 -0.41 15.99
CA ASN A 41 -2.38 -0.37 16.51
C ASN A 41 -3.27 0.58 15.69
N THR A 42 -2.75 1.75 15.36
CA THR A 42 -3.45 2.75 14.54
C THR A 42 -3.70 2.22 13.13
N ALA A 43 -2.72 1.57 12.52
CA ALA A 43 -2.87 1.00 11.19
C ALA A 43 -3.89 -0.15 11.15
N CYS A 44 -3.92 -1.02 12.18
CA CYS A 44 -4.92 -2.08 12.28
C CYS A 44 -6.36 -1.56 12.34
N THR A 45 -6.59 -0.43 13.01
CA THR A 45 -7.93 0.17 13.19
C THR A 45 -8.32 1.09 12.03
N SER A 46 -7.43 1.99 11.62
CA SER A 46 -7.71 3.00 10.58
C SER A 46 -7.60 2.46 9.16
N LYS A 47 -6.79 1.42 8.96
CA LYS A 47 -6.47 0.81 7.65
C LYS A 47 -6.03 1.88 6.65
N PRO A 48 -4.84 2.48 6.85
CA PRO A 48 -4.36 3.54 5.98
C PRO A 48 -4.00 3.01 4.60
N ASP A 49 -4.25 3.83 3.58
CA ASP A 49 -3.84 3.56 2.20
C ASP A 49 -2.34 3.78 2.01
N ILE A 50 -1.79 4.75 2.75
CA ILE A 50 -0.38 5.15 2.70
C ILE A 50 0.16 5.26 4.13
N ILE A 51 1.37 4.79 4.34
CA ILE A 51 2.13 4.94 5.59
C ILE A 51 3.45 5.66 5.27
N LEU A 52 3.68 6.76 5.96
CA LEU A 52 4.94 7.49 6.03
C LEU A 52 5.56 7.23 7.39
N SER A 53 6.63 6.45 7.47
CA SER A 53 7.19 5.96 8.73
C SER A 53 8.67 6.27 8.87
N ASP A 54 9.05 6.82 10.01
CA ASP A 54 10.46 6.77 10.41
C ASP A 54 10.90 5.32 10.58
N ILE A 55 12.15 5.06 10.26
CA ILE A 55 12.79 3.74 10.42
C ILE A 55 13.15 3.51 11.90
N ARG A 56 13.66 4.53 12.58
CA ARG A 56 14.14 4.41 13.95
C ARG A 56 13.11 4.94 14.95
N MET A 57 12.29 4.05 15.45
CA MET A 57 11.31 4.37 16.47
C MET A 57 11.46 3.44 17.70
N PRO A 58 11.10 3.91 18.89
CA PRO A 58 11.09 3.07 20.08
C PRO A 58 10.02 1.98 20.02
N ARG A 59 10.18 0.95 20.84
CA ARG A 59 9.28 -0.19 21.00
C ARG A 59 9.21 -1.12 19.79
N LEU A 60 9.05 -0.61 18.62
CA LEU A 60 9.01 -1.33 17.36
C LEU A 60 9.60 -0.42 16.28
N SER A 61 10.64 -0.85 15.58
CA SER A 61 11.21 -0.08 14.48
C SER A 61 10.23 0.05 13.32
N GLY A 62 10.39 1.08 12.47
CA GLY A 62 9.55 1.25 11.29
C GLY A 62 9.61 0.08 10.33
N ILE A 63 10.75 -0.60 10.24
CA ILE A 63 10.91 -1.81 9.41
C ILE A 63 10.10 -2.98 9.98
N GLU A 64 10.24 -3.29 11.28
CA GLU A 64 9.49 -4.36 11.94
C GLU A 64 7.97 -4.08 11.91
N PHE A 65 7.58 -2.82 12.11
CA PHE A 65 6.21 -2.38 11.94
C PHE A 65 5.70 -2.65 10.53
N ALA A 66 6.47 -2.24 9.50
CA ALA A 66 6.09 -2.43 8.11
C ALA A 66 6.00 -3.91 7.71
N GLU A 67 6.90 -4.78 8.22
CA GLU A 67 6.82 -6.22 8.00
C GLU A 67 5.49 -6.78 8.52
N LYS A 68 5.14 -6.47 9.77
CA LYS A 68 3.87 -6.92 10.39
C LYS A 68 2.65 -6.37 9.67
N ILE A 69 2.67 -5.10 9.27
CA ILE A 69 1.50 -4.50 8.64
C ILE A 69 1.28 -4.98 7.22
N LYS A 70 2.34 -5.32 6.48
CA LYS A 70 2.23 -5.89 5.13
C LYS A 70 1.58 -7.27 5.11
N GLU A 71 1.67 -8.03 6.18
CA GLU A 71 0.94 -9.31 6.33
C GLU A 71 -0.58 -9.09 6.43
N ILE A 72 -1.01 -8.01 7.08
CA ILE A 72 -2.42 -7.70 7.36
C ILE A 72 -3.01 -6.79 6.28
N LEU A 73 -2.25 -5.80 5.83
CA LEU A 73 -2.63 -4.78 4.85
C LEU A 73 -1.64 -4.79 3.67
N PRO A 74 -1.64 -5.82 2.82
CA PRO A 74 -0.64 -5.98 1.75
C PRO A 74 -0.68 -4.86 0.71
N ASP A 75 -1.83 -4.20 0.55
CA ASP A 75 -2.04 -3.15 -0.43
C ASP A 75 -1.63 -1.75 0.04
N THR A 76 -1.34 -1.57 1.33
CA THR A 76 -0.89 -0.28 1.87
C THR A 76 0.46 0.10 1.28
N SER A 77 0.58 1.32 0.78
CA SER A 77 1.82 1.88 0.26
C SER A 77 2.72 2.33 1.42
N LEU A 78 4.01 2.01 1.34
CA LEU A 78 5.00 2.34 2.36
C LEU A 78 5.99 3.37 1.82
N ILE A 79 6.23 4.41 2.61
CA ILE A 79 7.29 5.40 2.42
C ILE A 79 8.08 5.44 3.71
N PHE A 80 9.40 5.29 3.64
CA PHE A 80 10.25 5.40 4.82
C PHE A 80 10.92 6.76 4.90
N MET A 81 11.02 7.29 6.11
CA MET A 81 11.87 8.43 6.44
C MET A 81 13.09 7.90 7.17
N SER A 82 14.29 8.36 6.81
CA SER A 82 15.53 7.87 7.41
C SER A 82 16.55 8.98 7.58
N GLY A 83 17.19 9.04 8.74
CA GLY A 83 18.44 9.77 8.91
C GLY A 83 19.61 9.03 8.25
N TYR A 84 20.65 9.75 7.92
CA TYR A 84 21.85 9.35 7.18
C TYR A 84 22.27 7.87 7.24
N SER A 85 22.38 7.25 6.04
CA SER A 85 23.31 6.17 5.65
C SER A 85 23.22 4.78 6.29
N ASP A 86 22.06 4.21 6.46
CA ASP A 86 21.99 2.77 6.78
C ASP A 86 21.62 1.94 5.55
N LYS A 87 22.65 1.44 4.83
CA LYS A 87 22.48 0.56 3.66
C LYS A 87 21.64 -0.71 3.95
N GLU A 88 21.57 -1.12 5.21
CA GLU A 88 20.74 -2.25 5.64
C GLU A 88 19.24 -1.93 5.54
N TYR A 89 18.85 -0.69 5.84
CA TYR A 89 17.45 -0.26 5.73
C TYR A 89 16.99 -0.13 4.29
N LEU A 90 17.87 0.25 3.37
CA LEU A 90 17.56 0.24 1.94
C LEU A 90 17.21 -1.16 1.44
N LYS A 91 17.94 -2.19 1.87
CA LYS A 91 17.61 -3.58 1.53
C LYS A 91 16.25 -4.01 2.07
N ALA A 92 15.92 -3.60 3.31
CA ALA A 92 14.61 -3.89 3.90
C ALA A 92 13.49 -3.15 3.16
N ALA A 93 13.67 -1.88 2.81
CA ALA A 93 12.71 -1.10 2.02
C ALA A 93 12.43 -1.76 0.65
N ILE A 94 13.45 -2.23 -0.05
CA ILE A 94 13.31 -2.97 -1.32
C ILE A 94 12.52 -4.26 -1.10
N ARG A 95 12.85 -5.05 -0.07
CA ARG A 95 12.16 -6.31 0.26
C ARG A 95 10.69 -6.09 0.56
N LEU A 96 10.35 -5.01 1.25
CA LEU A 96 8.99 -4.62 1.62
C LEU A 96 8.24 -3.92 0.49
N LYS A 97 8.89 -3.73 -0.67
CA LYS A 97 8.33 -2.98 -1.80
C LYS A 97 7.83 -1.60 -1.37
N ALA A 98 8.63 -0.91 -0.55
CA ALA A 98 8.39 0.50 -0.27
C ALA A 98 8.42 1.29 -1.59
N ILE A 99 7.54 2.28 -1.71
CA ILE A 99 7.44 3.12 -2.91
C ILE A 99 8.74 3.89 -3.09
N THR A 100 9.14 4.56 -2.01
CA THR A 100 10.36 5.35 -1.96
C THR A 100 10.83 5.51 -0.51
N TYR A 101 11.97 6.16 -0.32
CA TYR A 101 12.39 6.61 0.98
C TYR A 101 12.79 8.09 0.90
N VAL A 102 12.58 8.85 1.98
CA VAL A 102 12.91 10.27 2.10
C VAL A 102 14.00 10.43 3.14
N GLU A 103 15.05 11.15 2.80
CA GLU A 103 16.19 11.36 3.70
C GLU A 103 15.95 12.54 4.65
N LYS A 104 16.30 12.35 5.92
CA LYS A 104 16.30 13.46 6.90
C LYS A 104 17.61 14.28 6.78
N PRO A 105 17.58 15.63 6.82
CA PRO A 105 16.44 16.48 7.17
C PRO A 105 15.40 16.55 6.06
N LEU A 106 14.11 16.41 6.44
CA LEU A 106 13.01 16.29 5.48
C LEU A 106 12.81 17.58 4.66
N ASP A 107 12.81 17.46 3.35
CA ASP A 107 12.29 18.48 2.44
C ASP A 107 10.80 18.23 2.23
N LEU A 108 9.95 19.24 2.50
CA LEU A 108 8.50 19.12 2.37
C LEU A 108 8.06 18.85 0.93
N GLN A 109 8.83 19.31 -0.06
CA GLN A 109 8.49 19.03 -1.46
C GLN A 109 8.79 17.57 -1.80
N GLU A 110 9.93 17.04 -1.33
CA GLU A 110 10.27 15.62 -1.52
C GLU A 110 9.25 14.69 -0.86
N VAL A 111 8.77 15.05 0.34
CA VAL A 111 7.69 14.31 1.02
C VAL A 111 6.39 14.33 0.20
N LYS A 112 5.99 15.50 -0.32
CA LYS A 112 4.79 15.62 -1.17
C LYS A 112 4.92 14.77 -2.44
N ASP A 113 6.06 14.82 -3.11
CA ASP A 113 6.31 14.09 -4.36
C ASP A 113 6.27 12.56 -4.08
N SER A 114 6.87 12.13 -2.98
CA SER A 114 6.84 10.73 -2.54
C SER A 114 5.43 10.22 -2.24
N VAL A 115 4.62 11.04 -1.55
CA VAL A 115 3.23 10.70 -1.26
C VAL A 115 2.39 10.71 -2.53
N GLN A 116 2.63 11.64 -3.46
CA GLN A 116 1.95 11.66 -4.76
C GLN A 116 2.26 10.41 -5.60
N GLU A 117 3.51 9.94 -5.58
CA GLU A 117 3.91 8.70 -6.22
C GLU A 117 3.16 7.50 -5.60
N ALA A 118 3.10 7.45 -4.26
CA ALA A 118 2.36 6.40 -3.54
C ALA A 118 0.85 6.42 -3.87
N ILE A 119 0.24 7.59 -4.00
CA ILE A 119 -1.17 7.74 -4.43
C ILE A 119 -1.36 7.15 -5.82
N ASN A 120 -0.52 7.51 -6.76
CA ASN A 120 -0.60 7.06 -8.15
C ASN A 120 -0.45 5.54 -8.26
N GLU A 121 0.51 4.97 -7.54
CA GLU A 121 0.72 3.51 -7.51
C GLU A 121 -0.44 2.78 -6.86
N HIS A 122 -0.98 3.30 -5.76
CA HIS A 122 -2.16 2.73 -5.10
C HIS A 122 -3.36 2.71 -6.03
N GLN A 123 -3.64 3.80 -6.73
CA GLN A 123 -4.73 3.90 -7.70
C GLN A 123 -4.56 2.91 -8.86
N THR A 124 -3.35 2.79 -9.40
CA THR A 124 -3.02 1.85 -10.48
C THR A 124 -3.27 0.40 -10.03
N ARG A 125 -2.86 0.03 -8.82
CA ARG A 125 -3.12 -1.30 -8.26
C ARG A 125 -4.61 -1.60 -8.11
N LEU A 126 -5.40 -0.64 -7.66
CA LEU A 126 -6.86 -0.79 -7.55
C LEU A 126 -7.52 -0.98 -8.92
N GLN A 127 -7.10 -0.22 -9.94
CA GLN A 127 -7.62 -0.34 -11.30
C GLN A 127 -7.31 -1.72 -11.89
N THR A 128 -6.07 -2.18 -11.76
CA THR A 128 -5.65 -3.50 -12.25
C THR A 128 -6.45 -4.63 -11.59
N ARG A 129 -6.65 -4.55 -10.26
CA ARG A 129 -7.47 -5.52 -9.53
C ARG A 129 -8.94 -5.53 -9.98
N SER A 130 -9.50 -4.35 -10.22
CA SER A 130 -10.88 -4.22 -10.69
C SER A 130 -11.05 -4.83 -12.07
N SER A 131 -10.11 -4.60 -12.98
CA SER A 131 -10.10 -5.17 -14.33
C SER A 131 -9.98 -6.70 -14.31
N MET A 132 -9.09 -7.25 -13.47
CA MET A 132 -8.95 -8.71 -13.31
C MET A 132 -10.22 -9.36 -12.74
N LYS A 133 -10.88 -8.71 -11.76
CA LYS A 133 -12.15 -9.19 -11.20
C LYS A 133 -13.29 -9.19 -12.22
N LEU A 134 -13.34 -8.21 -13.10
CA LEU A 134 -14.33 -8.15 -14.18
C LEU A 134 -14.09 -9.27 -15.18
N GLN A 135 -12.86 -9.48 -15.63
CA GLN A 135 -12.50 -10.57 -16.53
C GLN A 135 -12.83 -11.96 -15.95
N SER A 136 -12.51 -12.18 -14.67
CA SER A 136 -12.81 -13.46 -14.02
C SER A 136 -14.33 -13.70 -13.89
N LYS A 137 -15.13 -12.66 -13.63
CA LYS A 137 -16.59 -12.75 -13.59
C LYS A 137 -17.19 -13.05 -14.96
N GLU A 138 -16.70 -12.39 -16.01
CA GLU A 138 -17.15 -12.65 -17.38
C GLU A 138 -16.82 -14.07 -17.82
N THR A 139 -15.59 -14.53 -17.51
CA THR A 139 -15.16 -15.90 -17.83
C THR A 139 -15.98 -16.93 -17.06
N SER A 140 -16.23 -16.72 -15.76
CA SER A 140 -17.07 -17.60 -14.94
C SER A 140 -18.53 -17.62 -15.44
N SER A 141 -19.09 -16.47 -15.82
CA SER A 141 -20.45 -16.37 -16.36
C SER A 141 -20.57 -17.09 -17.70
N ARG A 142 -19.56 -16.95 -18.56
CA ARG A 142 -19.51 -17.63 -19.86
C ARG A 142 -19.38 -19.14 -19.70
N LEU A 143 -18.54 -19.60 -18.76
CA LEU A 143 -18.44 -21.03 -18.42
C LEU A 143 -19.76 -21.59 -17.91
N ALA A 144 -20.44 -20.88 -16.99
CA ALA A 144 -21.75 -21.31 -16.49
C ALA A 144 -22.80 -21.41 -17.60
N GLN A 145 -22.80 -20.48 -18.56
CA GLN A 145 -23.70 -20.55 -19.73
C GLN A 145 -23.39 -21.73 -20.65
N LEU A 146 -22.11 -22.09 -20.83
CA LEU A 146 -21.69 -23.22 -21.64
C LEU A 146 -22.08 -24.56 -20.99
N LEU A 147 -21.94 -24.66 -19.66
CA LEU A 147 -22.33 -25.87 -18.92
C LEU A 147 -23.84 -26.13 -18.90
N THR A 148 -24.68 -25.13 -19.14
CA THR A 148 -26.15 -25.26 -19.23
C THR A 148 -26.65 -25.63 -20.63
N ARG A 149 -25.76 -25.70 -21.64
CA ARG A 149 -26.13 -26.12 -23.01
C ARG A 149 -25.90 -27.62 -23.21
N PRO A 150 -26.68 -28.29 -24.12
CA PRO A 150 -26.47 -29.69 -24.40
C PRO A 150 -25.10 -30.04 -24.92
N TYR A 151 -24.55 -31.14 -24.49
CA TYR A 151 -23.16 -31.59 -24.50
C TYR A 151 -22.42 -31.65 -25.85
N ASN A 152 -23.07 -31.56 -26.98
CA ASN A 152 -22.52 -32.03 -28.28
C ASN A 152 -21.64 -31.07 -29.09
N GLU A 153 -21.34 -29.84 -28.67
CA GLU A 153 -20.63 -28.91 -29.57
C GLU A 153 -19.46 -28.07 -29.00
N LYS A 154 -19.06 -28.19 -27.71
CA LYS A 154 -18.15 -27.17 -27.15
C LYS A 154 -17.14 -27.63 -26.09
N GLN A 155 -16.63 -28.85 -26.16
CA GLN A 155 -15.65 -29.33 -25.18
C GLN A 155 -14.36 -28.50 -25.21
N GLU A 156 -13.87 -28.15 -26.40
CA GLU A 156 -12.65 -27.33 -26.56
C GLU A 156 -12.80 -25.90 -25.94
N GLU A 157 -13.97 -25.27 -26.06
CA GLU A 157 -14.24 -23.97 -25.51
C GLU A 157 -14.36 -23.97 -23.97
N ILE A 158 -14.84 -25.09 -23.41
CA ILE A 158 -14.91 -25.30 -21.94
C ILE A 158 -13.51 -25.51 -21.37
N ASP A 159 -12.69 -26.32 -22.01
CA ASP A 159 -11.32 -26.62 -21.55
C ASP A 159 -10.44 -25.36 -21.58
N GLU A 160 -10.56 -24.54 -22.66
CA GLU A 160 -9.84 -23.27 -22.76
C GLU A 160 -10.25 -22.25 -21.65
N LEU A 161 -11.53 -22.21 -21.28
CA LEU A 161 -12.03 -21.33 -20.24
C LEU A 161 -11.68 -21.83 -18.84
N THR A 162 -11.61 -23.15 -18.65
CA THR A 162 -11.21 -23.76 -17.38
C THR A 162 -9.71 -23.50 -17.10
N ASP A 163 -8.87 -23.59 -18.12
CA ASP A 163 -7.44 -23.28 -18.01
C ASP A 163 -7.20 -21.80 -17.64
N LYS A 164 -7.97 -20.88 -18.18
CA LYS A 164 -7.92 -19.44 -17.85
C LYS A 164 -8.36 -19.10 -16.42
N LEU A 165 -9.15 -19.98 -15.79
CA LEU A 165 -9.62 -19.80 -14.40
C LEU A 165 -8.69 -20.46 -13.38
N SER A 166 -7.79 -21.33 -13.80
CA SER A 166 -6.88 -22.10 -12.93
C SER A 166 -5.55 -21.36 -12.64
N ILE A 167 -5.39 -20.12 -13.11
CA ILE A 167 -4.29 -19.22 -12.79
C ILE A 167 -4.79 -18.17 -11.80
#